data_6acb13b9303935832ae93359af52140c
#
_entry.id   6acb13b9303935832ae93359af52140c
#
_cell.length_a   1.000
_cell.length_b   1.000
_cell.length_c   1.000
_cell.angle_alpha   90.00
_cell.angle_beta   90.00
_cell.angle_gamma   90.00
#
_symmetry.space_group_name_H-M   'P 1'
#
loop_
_entity.id
_entity.type
_entity.pdbx_description
1 polymer ?
#
loop_
_entity_poly.entity_id
_entity_poly.type
_entity_poly.pdbx_seq_one_letter_code
_entity_poly.pdbx_strand_id
1 'polypeptide(L)'
;LVGSEMCIRDSLFIAPIKISEIIAALTITAIFRTLIGLVPAVLLAIPLFGVSIFKLGIPLIFLLIALYIFGISLGLLVTAGLLRFGPSFENIAWASLFFLAPLGCIYYPIEILPNTLQIIAKGLPLVHIFEEMRNILINQTVNTLEIFKSILISFVYFAFGVIVFYTAYYGAKIKGTLINIGE
;
A
#
# COMPACT_ATOMS: atom_id res chain seq x y z
N LEU A 1 20.68 17.17 4.01
CA LEU A 1 20.07 15.88 3.60
C LEU A 1 18.89 16.06 2.64
N VAL A 2 18.04 17.10 2.78
CA VAL A 2 16.90 17.37 1.91
C VAL A 2 17.33 17.72 0.47
N GLY A 3 18.45 18.42 0.29
CA GLY A 3 18.96 18.81 -1.03
C GLY A 3 19.47 17.64 -1.90
N SER A 4 19.96 16.56 -1.30
CA SER A 4 20.48 15.40 -2.07
C SER A 4 19.37 14.54 -2.65
N GLU A 5 18.22 14.41 -1.97
CA GLU A 5 17.07 13.66 -2.47
C GLU A 5 16.36 14.40 -3.62
N MET A 6 16.33 15.73 -3.59
CA MET A 6 15.83 16.55 -4.69
C MET A 6 16.67 16.39 -5.97
N CYS A 7 17.99 16.45 -5.84
CA CYS A 7 18.88 16.27 -7.01
C CYS A 7 18.78 14.89 -7.65
N ILE A 8 18.56 13.84 -6.86
CA ILE A 8 18.38 12.47 -7.38
C ILE A 8 17.04 12.36 -8.13
N ARG A 9 15.98 12.98 -7.63
CA ARG A 9 14.68 13.00 -8.34
C ARG A 9 14.76 13.73 -9.67
N ASP A 10 15.38 14.90 -9.70
CA ASP A 10 15.49 15.70 -10.91
C ASP A 10 16.34 15.00 -12.00
N SER A 11 17.43 14.34 -11.61
CA SER A 11 18.25 13.56 -12.53
C SER A 11 17.54 12.33 -13.09
N LEU A 12 16.61 11.73 -12.32
CA LEU A 12 15.83 10.57 -12.74
C LEU A 12 14.83 10.93 -13.86
N PHE A 13 14.26 12.14 -13.83
CA PHE A 13 13.31 12.60 -14.85
C PHE A 13 13.98 13.13 -16.13
N ILE A 14 15.29 13.45 -16.08
CA ILE A 14 16.08 13.88 -17.24
C ILE A 14 16.64 12.65 -18.01
N ALA A 15 16.76 11.50 -17.35
CA ALA A 15 17.22 10.27 -17.97
C ALA A 15 16.16 9.73 -18.97
N PRO A 16 16.57 9.15 -20.12
CA PRO A 16 15.65 8.57 -21.10
C PRO A 16 15.09 7.21 -20.64
N ILE A 17 14.46 7.20 -19.45
CA ILE A 17 13.92 6.01 -18.82
C ILE A 17 12.42 5.94 -19.09
N LYS A 18 11.91 4.76 -19.42
CA LYS A 18 10.48 4.53 -19.60
C LYS A 18 9.79 4.57 -18.24
N ILE A 19 8.56 5.12 -18.19
CA ILE A 19 7.76 5.20 -16.96
C ILE A 19 7.58 3.84 -16.32
N SER A 20 7.40 2.79 -17.11
CA SER A 20 7.27 1.42 -16.62
C SER A 20 8.52 0.93 -15.88
N GLU A 21 9.72 1.38 -16.29
CA GLU A 21 10.98 1.05 -15.61
C GLU A 21 11.10 1.76 -14.27
N ILE A 22 10.64 3.01 -14.18
CA ILE A 22 10.58 3.75 -12.92
C ILE A 22 9.63 3.08 -11.95
N ILE A 23 8.42 2.73 -12.40
CA ILE A 23 7.42 2.04 -11.57
C ILE A 23 7.97 0.69 -11.09
N ALA A 24 8.60 -0.08 -11.99
CA ALA A 24 9.19 -1.36 -11.64
C ALA A 24 10.32 -1.21 -10.61
N ALA A 25 11.22 -0.25 -10.79
CA ALA A 25 12.32 0.01 -9.85
C ALA A 25 11.81 0.41 -8.47
N LEU A 26 10.83 1.32 -8.39
CA LEU A 26 10.21 1.74 -7.13
C LEU A 26 9.49 0.58 -6.44
N THR A 27 8.78 -0.25 -7.21
CA THR A 27 8.07 -1.42 -6.69
C THR A 27 9.05 -2.45 -6.12
N ILE A 28 10.10 -2.77 -6.85
CA ILE A 28 11.14 -3.72 -6.40
C ILE A 28 11.83 -3.20 -5.14
N THR A 29 12.20 -1.91 -5.12
CA THR A 29 12.82 -1.29 -3.94
C THR A 29 11.89 -1.32 -2.73
N ALA A 30 10.59 -1.05 -2.92
CA ALA A 30 9.59 -1.13 -1.85
C ALA A 30 9.47 -2.55 -1.29
N ILE A 31 9.46 -3.58 -2.15
CA ILE A 31 9.42 -4.99 -1.74
C ILE A 31 10.64 -5.32 -0.87
N PHE A 32 11.86 -4.99 -1.33
CA PHE A 32 13.08 -5.26 -0.57
C PHE A 32 13.08 -4.54 0.79
N ARG A 33 12.72 -3.25 0.82
CA ARG A 33 12.63 -2.47 2.05
C ARG A 33 11.65 -3.08 3.05
N THR A 34 10.49 -3.54 2.58
CA THR A 34 9.47 -4.14 3.44
C THR A 34 9.91 -5.51 3.95
N LEU A 35 10.55 -6.33 3.12
CA LEU A 35 11.09 -7.63 3.54
C LEU A 35 12.17 -7.46 4.62
N ILE A 36 13.08 -6.50 4.45
CA ILE A 36 14.10 -6.19 5.46
C ILE A 36 13.45 -5.73 6.77
N GLY A 37 12.39 -4.92 6.71
CA GLY A 37 11.65 -4.48 7.90
C GLY A 37 10.83 -5.59 8.56
N LEU A 38 10.32 -6.56 7.78
CA LEU A 38 9.53 -7.69 8.28
C LEU A 38 10.37 -8.68 9.10
N VAL A 39 11.62 -8.92 8.71
CA VAL A 39 12.51 -9.88 9.39
C VAL A 39 12.65 -9.62 10.89
N PRO A 40 13.06 -8.42 11.36
CA PRO A 40 13.16 -8.15 12.78
C PRO A 40 11.80 -8.21 13.49
N ALA A 41 10.72 -7.78 12.85
CA ALA A 41 9.38 -7.85 13.42
C ALA A 41 8.95 -9.30 13.69
N VAL A 42 9.18 -10.21 12.74
CA VAL A 42 8.91 -11.64 12.90
C VAL A 42 9.78 -12.28 13.97
N LEU A 43 11.08 -11.95 14.01
CA LEU A 43 12.01 -12.48 15.01
C LEU A 43 11.66 -12.03 16.44
N LEU A 44 11.17 -10.81 16.60
CA LEU A 44 10.77 -10.27 17.90
C LEU A 44 9.37 -10.72 18.34
N ALA A 45 8.48 -11.05 17.40
CA ALA A 45 7.12 -11.48 17.72
C ALA A 45 7.07 -12.75 18.56
N ILE A 46 7.97 -13.70 18.31
CA ILE A 46 8.02 -14.96 19.04
C ILE A 46 8.42 -14.77 20.52
N PRO A 47 9.57 -14.12 20.85
CA PRO A 47 10.01 -13.97 22.25
C PRO A 47 9.17 -12.97 23.05
N LEU A 48 8.61 -11.93 22.41
CA LEU A 48 7.87 -10.88 23.11
C LEU A 48 6.38 -11.23 23.32
N PHE A 49 5.75 -11.87 22.32
CA PHE A 49 4.31 -12.12 22.32
C PHE A 49 3.94 -13.60 22.32
N GLY A 50 4.90 -14.50 22.20
CA GLY A 50 4.63 -15.94 22.12
C GLY A 50 3.83 -16.37 20.87
N VAL A 51 3.66 -15.46 19.91
CA VAL A 51 2.87 -15.71 18.70
C VAL A 51 3.81 -15.98 17.53
N SER A 52 3.65 -17.15 16.93
CA SER A 52 4.38 -17.49 15.70
C SER A 52 3.52 -17.16 14.47
N ILE A 53 4.01 -16.25 13.64
CA ILE A 53 3.37 -15.89 12.36
C ILE A 53 3.33 -17.12 11.43
N PHE A 54 4.24 -18.06 11.60
CA PHE A 54 4.27 -19.31 10.82
C PHE A 54 3.05 -20.22 11.05
N LYS A 55 2.24 -19.98 12.10
CA LYS A 55 0.95 -20.66 12.30
C LYS A 55 -0.05 -20.36 11.19
N LEU A 56 0.09 -19.23 10.49
CA LEU A 56 -0.77 -18.92 9.34
C LEU A 56 -0.46 -19.77 8.11
N GLY A 57 0.74 -20.39 8.06
CA GLY A 57 1.11 -21.29 6.97
C GLY A 57 1.08 -20.64 5.57
N ILE A 58 0.68 -21.44 4.58
CA ILE A 58 0.60 -21.01 3.16
C ILE A 58 -0.36 -19.82 2.93
N PRO A 59 -1.53 -19.72 3.59
CA PRO A 59 -2.43 -18.57 3.47
C PRO A 59 -1.76 -17.22 3.72
N LEU A 60 -0.76 -17.15 4.62
CA LEU A 60 0.00 -15.93 4.88
C LEU A 60 0.61 -15.33 3.62
N ILE A 61 1.15 -16.17 2.74
CA ILE A 61 1.81 -15.71 1.50
C ILE A 61 0.80 -15.00 0.60
N PHE A 62 -0.39 -15.58 0.43
CA PHE A 62 -1.44 -14.99 -0.39
C PHE A 62 -1.98 -13.67 0.20
N LEU A 63 -2.14 -13.61 1.51
CA LEU A 63 -2.57 -12.39 2.21
C LEU A 63 -1.50 -11.29 2.14
N LEU A 64 -0.21 -11.65 2.24
CA LEU A 64 0.89 -10.71 2.03
C LEU A 64 0.94 -10.20 0.59
N ILE A 65 0.73 -11.06 -0.41
CA ILE A 65 0.67 -10.64 -1.81
C ILE A 65 -0.48 -9.64 -2.01
N ALA A 66 -1.68 -9.91 -1.47
CA ALA A 66 -2.80 -8.99 -1.54
C ALA A 66 -2.48 -7.65 -0.89
N LEU A 67 -1.83 -7.66 0.27
CA LEU A 67 -1.39 -6.47 0.99
C LEU A 67 -0.37 -5.65 0.18
N TYR A 68 0.60 -6.32 -0.47
CA TYR A 68 1.57 -5.67 -1.34
C TYR A 68 0.93 -5.00 -2.55
N ILE A 69 0.04 -5.70 -3.24
CA ILE A 69 -0.68 -5.17 -4.41
C ILE A 69 -1.46 -3.91 -4.00
N PHE A 70 -2.15 -3.96 -2.86
CA PHE A 70 -2.87 -2.81 -2.34
C PHE A 70 -1.94 -1.66 -1.94
N GLY A 71 -0.81 -1.96 -1.28
CA GLY A 71 0.21 -0.97 -0.91
C GLY A 71 0.79 -0.25 -2.13
N ILE A 72 1.09 -0.98 -3.21
CA ILE A 72 1.54 -0.39 -4.49
C ILE A 72 0.47 0.53 -5.07
N SER A 73 -0.80 0.10 -5.01
CA SER A 73 -1.93 0.93 -5.46
C SER A 73 -2.00 2.27 -4.72
N LEU A 74 -1.89 2.24 -3.39
CA LEU A 74 -1.84 3.46 -2.58
C LEU A 74 -0.64 4.34 -2.93
N GLY A 75 0.53 3.74 -3.13
CA GLY A 75 1.73 4.45 -3.57
C GLY A 75 1.54 5.17 -4.90
N LEU A 76 0.89 4.52 -5.88
CA LEU A 76 0.56 5.12 -7.17
C LEU A 76 -0.41 6.29 -7.03
N LEU A 77 -1.43 6.16 -6.18
CA LEU A 77 -2.40 7.24 -5.90
C LEU A 77 -1.73 8.45 -5.25
N VAL A 78 -0.86 8.21 -4.26
CA VAL A 78 -0.08 9.27 -3.60
C VAL A 78 0.84 9.96 -4.61
N THR A 79 1.55 9.20 -5.43
CA THR A 79 2.44 9.75 -6.47
C THR A 79 1.66 10.56 -7.49
N ALA A 80 0.48 10.10 -7.92
CA ALA A 80 -0.41 10.85 -8.79
C ALA A 80 -0.86 12.18 -8.17
N GLY A 81 -1.17 12.17 -6.88
CA GLY A 81 -1.50 13.37 -6.12
C GLY A 81 -0.33 14.37 -6.05
N LEU A 82 0.89 13.88 -5.79
CA LEU A 82 2.10 14.69 -5.78
C LEU A 82 2.38 15.33 -7.15
N LEU A 83 2.18 14.57 -8.25
CA LEU A 83 2.35 15.10 -9.61
C LEU A 83 1.34 16.19 -9.94
N ARG A 84 0.13 16.15 -9.38
CA ARG A 84 -0.95 17.08 -9.68
C ARG A 84 -0.98 18.30 -8.77
N PHE A 85 -0.73 18.11 -7.47
CA PHE A 85 -0.91 19.13 -6.42
C PHE A 85 0.42 19.58 -5.81
N GLY A 86 1.55 18.95 -6.21
CA GLY A 86 2.87 19.30 -5.70
C GLY A 86 3.19 18.70 -4.32
N PRO A 87 4.32 19.11 -3.72
CA PRO A 87 4.84 18.54 -2.46
C PRO A 87 3.88 18.66 -1.27
N SER A 88 3.03 19.69 -1.26
CA SER A 88 2.03 19.88 -0.19
C SER A 88 1.06 18.73 -0.03
N PHE A 89 0.88 17.91 -1.08
CA PHE A 89 0.03 16.71 -1.04
C PHE A 89 0.60 15.60 -0.13
N GLU A 90 1.89 15.62 0.17
CA GLU A 90 2.52 14.64 1.06
C GLU A 90 1.87 14.60 2.44
N ASN A 91 1.55 15.77 3.01
CA ASN A 91 0.87 15.84 4.30
C ASN A 91 -0.53 15.21 4.27
N ILE A 92 -1.26 15.39 3.15
CA ILE A 92 -2.58 14.78 2.94
C ILE A 92 -2.45 13.26 2.81
N ALA A 93 -1.40 12.80 2.13
CA ALA A 93 -1.12 11.37 1.99
C ALA A 93 -0.86 10.71 3.36
N TRP A 94 -0.02 11.33 4.20
CA TRP A 94 0.21 10.86 5.57
C TRP A 94 -1.07 10.86 6.40
N ALA A 95 -1.86 11.92 6.37
CA ALA A 95 -3.13 11.99 7.07
C ALA A 95 -4.08 10.87 6.62
N SER A 96 -4.16 10.59 5.31
CA SER A 96 -5.02 9.54 4.77
C SER A 96 -4.64 8.15 5.27
N LEU A 97 -3.34 7.85 5.47
CA LEU A 97 -2.88 6.59 6.04
C LEU A 97 -3.33 6.41 7.49
N PHE A 98 -3.32 7.49 8.30
CA PHE A 98 -3.83 7.44 9.67
C PHE A 98 -5.34 7.13 9.74
N PHE A 99 -6.13 7.61 8.76
CA PHE A 99 -7.55 7.26 8.65
C PHE A 99 -7.76 5.84 8.10
N LEU A 100 -6.87 5.38 7.22
CA LEU A 100 -6.96 4.06 6.62
C LEU A 100 -6.72 2.94 7.64
N ALA A 101 -5.86 3.15 8.64
CA ALA A 101 -5.55 2.16 9.65
C ALA A 101 -6.78 1.72 10.48
N PRO A 102 -7.58 2.63 11.07
CA PRO A 102 -8.81 2.25 11.76
C PRO A 102 -9.88 1.71 10.80
N LEU A 103 -10.07 2.30 9.61
CA LEU A 103 -11.04 1.82 8.63
C LEU A 103 -10.69 0.42 8.09
N GLY A 104 -9.41 0.09 8.00
CA GLY A 104 -8.92 -1.22 7.59
C GLY A 104 -9.03 -2.30 8.65
N CYS A 105 -9.59 -2.00 9.84
CA CYS A 105 -9.76 -2.94 10.95
C CYS A 105 -8.46 -3.66 11.36
N ILE A 106 -7.32 -2.94 11.29
CA ILE A 106 -6.00 -3.50 11.58
C ILE A 106 -5.91 -3.91 13.06
N TYR A 107 -6.41 -3.07 13.96
CA TYR A 107 -6.26 -3.23 15.41
C TYR A 107 -7.45 -3.89 16.11
N TYR A 108 -8.62 -3.93 15.47
CA TYR A 108 -9.86 -4.45 16.05
C TYR A 108 -10.73 -5.12 14.98
N PRO A 109 -11.65 -6.01 15.39
CA PRO A 109 -12.56 -6.66 14.46
C PRO A 109 -13.60 -5.68 13.91
N ILE A 110 -14.09 -5.96 12.69
CA ILE A 110 -15.02 -5.08 11.97
C ILE A 110 -16.33 -4.83 12.73
N GLU A 111 -16.72 -5.74 13.61
CA GLU A 111 -17.95 -5.68 14.41
C GLU A 111 -17.99 -4.49 15.38
N ILE A 112 -16.81 -3.94 15.74
CA ILE A 112 -16.70 -2.78 16.63
C ILE A 112 -17.06 -1.48 15.91
N LEU A 113 -16.96 -1.44 14.57
CA LEU A 113 -17.32 -0.24 13.82
C LEU A 113 -18.84 -0.04 13.76
N PRO A 114 -19.32 1.23 13.74
CA PRO A 114 -20.72 1.55 13.43
C PRO A 114 -21.11 0.98 12.05
N ASN A 115 -22.37 0.57 11.89
CA ASN A 115 -22.88 -0.11 10.69
C ASN A 115 -22.58 0.65 9.39
N THR A 116 -22.65 1.98 9.41
CA THR A 116 -22.33 2.83 8.25
C THR A 116 -20.86 2.70 7.83
N LEU A 117 -19.93 2.67 8.80
CA LEU A 117 -18.50 2.53 8.53
C LEU A 117 -18.14 1.10 8.14
N GLN A 118 -18.88 0.09 8.61
CA GLN A 118 -18.66 -1.29 8.19
C GLN A 118 -18.89 -1.49 6.68
N ILE A 119 -19.88 -0.79 6.09
CA ILE A 119 -20.16 -0.88 4.66
C ILE A 119 -18.97 -0.35 3.85
N ILE A 120 -18.42 0.80 4.26
CA ILE A 120 -17.24 1.40 3.63
C ILE A 120 -16.00 0.52 3.84
N ALA A 121 -15.81 0.05 5.07
CA ALA A 121 -14.68 -0.79 5.46
C ALA A 121 -14.64 -2.11 4.66
N LYS A 122 -15.78 -2.77 4.44
CA LYS A 122 -15.89 -3.99 3.61
C LYS A 122 -15.48 -3.77 2.15
N GLY A 123 -15.48 -2.54 1.66
CA GLY A 123 -14.93 -2.21 0.34
C GLY A 123 -13.40 -2.20 0.30
N LEU A 124 -12.73 -2.17 1.45
CA LEU A 124 -11.26 -2.12 1.52
C LEU A 124 -10.66 -3.53 1.58
N PRO A 125 -9.63 -3.84 0.79
CA PRO A 125 -8.98 -5.15 0.85
C PRO A 125 -8.33 -5.42 2.21
N LEU A 126 -7.90 -4.37 2.93
CA LEU A 126 -7.31 -4.48 4.27
C LEU A 126 -8.20 -5.25 5.24
N VAL A 127 -9.51 -4.97 5.23
CA VAL A 127 -10.46 -5.62 6.14
C VAL A 127 -10.48 -7.12 5.92
N HIS A 128 -10.59 -7.57 4.66
CA HIS A 128 -10.59 -8.99 4.33
C HIS A 128 -9.26 -9.67 4.70
N ILE A 129 -8.13 -8.97 4.54
CA ILE A 129 -6.82 -9.48 4.89
C ILE A 129 -6.69 -9.67 6.40
N PHE A 130 -6.98 -8.62 7.18
CA PHE A 130 -6.78 -8.66 8.63
C PHE A 130 -7.83 -9.51 9.36
N GLU A 131 -9.08 -9.53 8.89
CA GLU A 131 -10.11 -10.44 9.42
C GLU A 131 -9.74 -11.90 9.18
N GLU A 132 -9.26 -12.25 7.98
CA GLU A 132 -8.85 -13.61 7.69
C GLU A 132 -7.59 -14.01 8.47
N MET A 133 -6.60 -13.12 8.61
CA MET A 133 -5.44 -13.36 9.49
C MET A 133 -5.88 -13.64 10.93
N ARG A 134 -6.84 -12.87 11.44
CA ARG A 134 -7.39 -13.04 12.79
C ARG A 134 -8.15 -14.35 12.92
N ASN A 135 -8.97 -14.69 11.93
CA ASN A 135 -9.72 -15.94 11.88
C ASN A 135 -8.79 -17.17 11.92
N ILE A 136 -7.72 -17.15 11.13
CA ILE A 136 -6.72 -18.23 11.12
C ILE A 136 -6.01 -18.35 12.48
N LEU A 137 -5.66 -17.22 13.10
CA LEU A 137 -4.94 -17.22 14.39
C LEU A 137 -5.80 -17.69 15.56
N ILE A 138 -7.10 -17.33 15.59
CA ILE A 138 -8.01 -17.62 16.69
C ILE A 138 -8.69 -18.97 16.47
N ASN A 139 -9.30 -19.17 15.30
CA ASN A 139 -10.17 -20.30 15.02
C ASN A 139 -9.46 -21.45 14.30
N GLN A 140 -8.22 -21.23 13.84
CA GLN A 140 -7.43 -22.18 13.03
C GLN A 140 -8.17 -22.65 11.77
N THR A 141 -9.12 -21.88 11.26
CA THR A 141 -9.88 -22.16 10.06
C THR A 141 -9.45 -21.22 8.94
N VAL A 142 -9.29 -21.75 7.73
CA VAL A 142 -8.90 -20.99 6.54
C VAL A 142 -10.11 -20.84 5.63
N ASN A 143 -10.51 -19.60 5.36
CA ASN A 143 -11.56 -19.31 4.40
C ASN A 143 -10.95 -18.87 3.06
N THR A 144 -10.81 -19.82 2.15
CA THR A 144 -10.22 -19.57 0.82
C THR A 144 -10.99 -18.52 0.01
N LEU A 145 -12.30 -18.37 0.25
CA LEU A 145 -13.12 -17.36 -0.42
C LEU A 145 -12.73 -15.95 0.00
N GLU A 146 -12.45 -15.71 1.29
CA GLU A 146 -12.03 -14.40 1.79
C GLU A 146 -10.61 -14.04 1.30
N ILE A 147 -9.72 -15.01 1.21
CA ILE A 147 -8.39 -14.82 0.60
C ILE A 147 -8.53 -14.42 -0.87
N PHE A 148 -9.38 -15.11 -1.63
CA PHE A 148 -9.62 -14.77 -3.04
C PHE A 148 -10.24 -13.38 -3.21
N LYS A 149 -11.22 -13.02 -2.39
CA LYS A 149 -11.80 -11.68 -2.37
C LYS A 149 -10.76 -10.60 -2.09
N SER A 150 -9.89 -10.81 -1.10
CA SER A 150 -8.85 -9.83 -0.75
C SER A 150 -7.90 -9.56 -1.92
N ILE A 151 -7.50 -10.62 -2.65
CA ILE A 151 -6.65 -10.50 -3.84
C ILE A 151 -7.40 -9.76 -4.96
N LEU A 152 -8.64 -10.16 -5.24
CA LEU A 152 -9.45 -9.55 -6.31
C LEU A 152 -9.66 -8.06 -6.07
N ILE A 153 -10.08 -7.67 -4.85
CA ILE A 153 -10.29 -6.28 -4.50
C ILE A 153 -8.96 -5.50 -4.58
N SER A 154 -7.84 -6.08 -4.13
CA SER A 154 -6.52 -5.45 -4.25
C SER A 154 -6.14 -5.18 -5.71
N PHE A 155 -6.44 -6.10 -6.63
CA PHE A 155 -6.22 -5.89 -8.07
C PHE A 155 -7.11 -4.78 -8.65
N VAL A 156 -8.36 -4.66 -8.21
CA VAL A 156 -9.25 -3.57 -8.63
C VAL A 156 -8.67 -2.22 -8.21
N TYR A 157 -8.20 -2.11 -6.96
CA TYR A 157 -7.54 -0.89 -6.48
C TYR A 157 -6.24 -0.61 -7.23
N PHE A 158 -5.47 -1.65 -7.57
CA PHE A 158 -4.25 -1.50 -8.35
C PHE A 158 -4.53 -0.98 -9.76
N ALA A 159 -5.51 -1.55 -10.46
CA ALA A 159 -5.92 -1.07 -11.77
C ALA A 159 -6.38 0.39 -11.72
N PHE A 160 -7.17 0.75 -10.70
CA PHE A 160 -7.58 2.14 -10.46
C PHE A 160 -6.37 3.05 -10.21
N GLY A 161 -5.43 2.65 -9.35
CA GLY A 161 -4.20 3.40 -9.06
C GLY A 161 -3.36 3.66 -10.32
N VAL A 162 -3.20 2.64 -11.18
CA VAL A 162 -2.50 2.76 -12.46
C VAL A 162 -3.18 3.77 -13.37
N ILE A 163 -4.51 3.70 -13.52
CA ILE A 163 -5.26 4.65 -14.38
C ILE A 163 -5.09 6.08 -13.88
N VAL A 164 -5.25 6.30 -12.57
CA VAL A 164 -5.12 7.64 -11.96
C VAL A 164 -3.68 8.17 -12.13
N PHE A 165 -2.68 7.31 -11.93
CA PHE A 165 -1.29 7.68 -12.12
C PHE A 165 -0.99 8.11 -13.57
N TYR A 166 -1.42 7.31 -14.56
CA TYR A 166 -1.23 7.65 -15.97
C TYR A 166 -1.91 8.98 -16.34
N THR A 167 -3.13 9.20 -15.90
CA THR A 167 -3.85 10.47 -16.18
C THR A 167 -3.16 11.67 -15.54
N ALA A 168 -2.69 11.53 -14.30
CA ALA A 168 -1.94 12.58 -13.60
C ALA A 168 -0.60 12.88 -14.29
N TYR A 169 0.13 11.83 -14.70
CA TYR A 169 1.41 11.97 -15.38
C TYR A 169 1.27 12.68 -16.73
N TYR A 170 0.32 12.25 -17.58
CA TYR A 170 0.09 12.92 -18.85
C TYR A 170 -0.37 14.37 -18.66
N GLY A 171 -1.21 14.64 -17.66
CA GLY A 171 -1.62 15.99 -17.31
C GLY A 171 -0.45 16.87 -16.88
N ALA A 172 0.45 16.37 -16.05
CA ALA A 172 1.66 17.06 -15.63
C ALA A 172 2.64 17.29 -16.78
N LYS A 173 2.77 16.32 -17.69
CA LYS A 173 3.62 16.43 -18.90
C LYS A 173 3.14 17.55 -19.83
N ILE A 174 1.82 17.64 -20.08
CA ILE A 174 1.26 18.67 -20.96
C ILE A 174 1.42 20.08 -20.33
N LYS A 175 1.28 20.19 -19.02
CA LYS A 175 1.41 21.47 -18.29
C LYS A 175 2.87 21.90 -18.05
N GLY A 176 3.86 21.05 -18.37
CA GLY A 176 5.28 21.34 -18.11
C GLY A 176 5.66 21.36 -16.62
N THR A 177 4.75 20.92 -15.71
CA THR A 177 4.97 20.97 -14.26
C THR A 177 5.89 19.86 -13.74
N LEU A 178 6.36 18.95 -14.61
CA LEU A 178 7.32 17.90 -14.23
C LEU A 178 8.69 18.46 -13.80
N ILE A 179 9.04 19.68 -14.25
CA ILE A 179 10.35 20.32 -13.99
C ILE A 179 10.26 21.39 -12.89
N ASN A 180 9.07 21.88 -12.57
CA ASN A 180 8.84 22.96 -11.59
C ASN A 180 8.32 22.44 -10.23
N ILE A 181 8.95 21.41 -9.69
CA ILE A 181 8.57 20.88 -8.35
C ILE A 181 9.42 21.56 -7.25
N GLY A 182 9.87 22.77 -7.46
CA GLY A 182 10.81 23.45 -6.57
C GLY A 182 10.53 24.93 -6.22
N GLU A 183 9.32 25.49 -6.48
CA GLU A 183 8.94 26.80 -5.93
C GLU A 183 7.69 26.69 -5.07
#